data_465d4228adf408a449e5deed305ab593
#
_entry.id   465d4228adf408a449e5deed305ab593
#
_cell.length_a   1.000
_cell.length_b   1.000
_cell.length_c   1.000
_cell.angle_alpha   90.00
_cell.angle_beta   90.00
_cell.angle_gamma   90.00
#
_symmetry.space_group_name_H-M   'P 1'
#
loop_
_entity.id
_entity.type
_entity.pdbx_description
1 polymer ?
#
loop_
_entity_poly.entity_id
_entity_poly.type
_entity_poly.pdbx_seq_one_letter_code
_entity_poly.pdbx_strand_id
1 'polypeptide(L)'
;MKNFEKYSYLLSKNKDFQKLFYAKFITYMGDWFLTVPLLSIIYEITNSPLITSIVLVVQSAPYVILGSFGGFLADKFDRKVVISISEFLSGCAVLLIMYSVSTENVVFILLSFSLLGVVNCAYMPASDAALPNVVSRDNLPEANVLNFSTWGIAAGLGAGLGGF
;
A
#
# COMPACT_ATOMS: atom_id res chain seq x y z
N MET A 1 4.34 14.93 28.18
CA MET A 1 3.22 15.82 27.80
C MET A 1 3.45 16.48 26.44
N LYS A 2 4.63 17.10 26.17
CA LYS A 2 4.91 17.76 24.85
C LYS A 2 4.71 16.87 23.61
N ASN A 3 5.01 15.57 23.68
CA ASN A 3 4.87 14.68 22.51
C ASN A 3 3.39 14.41 22.15
N PHE A 4 2.52 14.25 23.14
CA PHE A 4 1.09 14.02 22.89
C PHE A 4 0.41 15.20 22.17
N GLU A 5 0.81 16.42 22.52
CA GLU A 5 0.32 17.64 21.86
C GLU A 5 0.73 17.68 20.36
N LYS A 6 1.94 17.20 20.02
CA LYS A 6 2.42 17.12 18.65
C LYS A 6 1.65 16.09 17.82
N TYR A 7 1.36 14.91 18.37
CA TYR A 7 0.51 13.92 17.71
C TYR A 7 -0.90 14.47 17.45
N SER A 8 -1.49 15.11 18.47
CA SER A 8 -2.80 15.75 18.34
C SER A 8 -2.79 16.85 17.28
N TYR A 9 -1.74 17.68 17.24
CA TYR A 9 -1.58 18.71 16.21
C TYR A 9 -1.53 18.12 14.80
N LEU A 10 -0.70 17.10 14.59
CA LEU A 10 -0.56 16.43 13.29
C LEU A 10 -1.89 15.85 12.81
N LEU A 11 -2.62 15.17 13.69
CA LEU A 11 -3.86 14.48 13.35
C LEU A 11 -5.11 15.39 13.32
N SER A 12 -5.05 16.61 13.88
CA SER A 12 -6.23 17.49 13.96
C SER A 12 -6.08 18.84 13.26
N LYS A 13 -4.86 19.37 13.16
CA LYS A 13 -4.62 20.73 12.65
C LYS A 13 -3.81 20.78 11.36
N ASN A 14 -2.90 19.83 11.11
CA ASN A 14 -2.11 19.79 9.89
C ASN A 14 -2.88 19.06 8.77
N LYS A 15 -3.62 19.82 7.95
CA LYS A 15 -4.48 19.27 6.89
C LYS A 15 -3.72 18.49 5.81
N ASP A 16 -2.48 18.88 5.48
CA ASP A 16 -1.71 18.21 4.43
C ASP A 16 -1.12 16.91 4.94
N PHE A 17 -0.66 16.86 6.20
CA PHE A 17 -0.30 15.62 6.85
C PHE A 17 -1.50 14.67 6.96
N GLN A 18 -2.68 15.16 7.36
CA GLN A 18 -3.90 14.35 7.44
C GLN A 18 -4.23 13.69 6.11
N LYS A 19 -4.19 14.43 4.99
CA LYS A 19 -4.47 13.87 3.65
C LYS A 19 -3.50 12.73 3.33
N LEU A 20 -2.20 12.95 3.54
CA LEU A 20 -1.18 11.93 3.31
C LEU A 20 -1.37 10.71 4.21
N PHE A 21 -1.64 10.95 5.50
CA PHE A 21 -1.85 9.90 6.51
C PHE A 21 -3.07 9.03 6.18
N TYR A 22 -4.22 9.64 5.89
CA TYR A 22 -5.44 8.89 5.57
C TYR A 22 -5.34 8.20 4.21
N ALA A 23 -4.70 8.81 3.21
CA ALA A 23 -4.44 8.14 1.95
C ALA A 23 -3.64 6.86 2.17
N LYS A 24 -2.50 6.94 2.86
CA LYS A 24 -1.68 5.75 3.20
C LYS A 24 -2.45 4.71 4.01
N PHE A 25 -3.24 5.16 4.98
CA PHE A 25 -4.04 4.25 5.80
C PHE A 25 -5.03 3.45 4.97
N ILE A 26 -5.74 4.11 4.06
CA ILE A 26 -6.72 3.47 3.16
C ILE A 26 -6.02 2.52 2.20
N THR A 27 -4.89 2.92 1.61
CA THR A 27 -4.10 2.09 0.69
C THR A 27 -3.63 0.80 1.38
N TYR A 28 -2.97 0.91 2.54
CA TYR A 28 -2.48 -0.25 3.28
C TYR A 28 -3.62 -1.16 3.77
N MET A 29 -4.73 -0.57 4.21
CA MET A 29 -5.91 -1.34 4.60
C MET A 29 -6.49 -2.09 3.41
N GLY A 30 -6.57 -1.45 2.23
CA GLY A 30 -7.04 -2.05 0.98
C GLY A 30 -6.14 -3.19 0.51
N ASP A 31 -4.83 -3.00 0.57
CA ASP A 31 -3.85 -4.04 0.18
C ASP A 31 -4.05 -5.34 1.00
N TRP A 32 -4.21 -5.22 2.32
CA TRP A 32 -4.42 -6.39 3.18
C TRP A 32 -5.85 -6.94 3.10
N PHE A 33 -6.84 -6.07 2.92
CA PHE A 33 -8.22 -6.47 2.67
C PHE A 33 -8.35 -7.30 1.38
N LEU A 34 -7.52 -7.02 0.36
CA LEU A 34 -7.45 -7.79 -0.87
C LEU A 34 -6.61 -9.06 -0.74
N THR A 35 -5.47 -8.97 -0.04
CA THR A 35 -4.49 -10.06 0.05
C THR A 35 -5.08 -11.29 0.75
N VAL A 36 -5.80 -11.11 1.86
CA VAL A 36 -6.31 -12.25 2.66
C VAL A 36 -7.36 -13.08 1.89
N PRO A 37 -8.41 -12.49 1.28
CA PRO A 37 -9.33 -13.26 0.44
C PRO A 37 -8.64 -13.93 -0.74
N LEU A 38 -7.65 -13.25 -1.34
CA LEU A 38 -6.93 -13.81 -2.49
C LEU A 38 -6.15 -15.07 -2.11
N LEU A 39 -5.55 -15.10 -0.92
CA LEU A 39 -4.90 -16.32 -0.39
C LEU A 39 -5.91 -17.45 -0.25
N SER A 40 -7.11 -17.19 0.28
CA SER A 40 -8.17 -18.18 0.43
C SER A 40 -8.66 -18.70 -0.93
N ILE A 41 -8.95 -17.81 -1.87
CA ILE A 41 -9.40 -18.15 -3.23
C ILE A 41 -8.37 -19.02 -3.96
N ILE A 42 -7.08 -18.63 -3.93
CA ILE A 42 -6.02 -19.42 -4.57
C ILE A 42 -5.89 -20.79 -3.91
N TYR A 43 -6.03 -20.88 -2.58
CA TYR A 43 -6.02 -22.16 -1.89
C TYR A 43 -7.21 -23.04 -2.27
N GLU A 44 -8.42 -22.48 -2.37
CA GLU A 44 -9.62 -23.20 -2.80
C GLU A 44 -9.51 -23.75 -4.23
N ILE A 45 -8.95 -22.96 -5.17
CA ILE A 45 -8.77 -23.37 -6.57
C ILE A 45 -7.70 -24.46 -6.69
N THR A 46 -6.59 -24.33 -5.95
CA THR A 46 -5.39 -25.17 -6.19
C THR A 46 -5.23 -26.32 -5.22
N ASN A 47 -5.85 -26.26 -4.04
CA ASN A 47 -5.61 -27.13 -2.90
C ASN A 47 -4.12 -27.28 -2.53
N SER A 48 -3.29 -26.25 -2.83
CA SER A 48 -1.86 -26.27 -2.66
C SER A 48 -1.35 -25.12 -1.79
N PRO A 49 -0.87 -25.39 -0.58
CA PRO A 49 -0.23 -24.36 0.27
C PRO A 49 0.97 -23.70 -0.40
N LEU A 50 1.71 -24.44 -1.25
CA LEU A 50 2.86 -23.92 -1.97
C LEU A 50 2.44 -22.86 -2.99
N ILE A 51 1.41 -23.11 -3.79
CA ILE A 51 0.90 -22.14 -4.76
C ILE A 51 0.31 -20.93 -4.04
N THR A 52 -0.39 -21.14 -2.94
CA THR A 52 -0.92 -20.07 -2.11
C THR A 52 0.18 -19.16 -1.58
N SER A 53 1.32 -19.73 -1.12
CA SER A 53 2.44 -18.92 -0.64
C SER A 53 3.11 -18.09 -1.74
N ILE A 54 3.02 -18.50 -3.01
CA ILE A 54 3.51 -17.73 -4.16
C ILE A 54 2.80 -16.38 -4.29
N VAL A 55 1.57 -16.25 -3.83
CA VAL A 55 0.86 -14.94 -3.78
C VAL A 55 1.69 -13.88 -3.08
N LEU A 56 2.27 -14.20 -1.90
CA LEU A 56 3.10 -13.26 -1.13
C LEU A 56 4.42 -12.95 -1.84
N VAL A 57 5.00 -13.93 -2.51
CA VAL A 57 6.21 -13.74 -3.32
C VAL A 57 5.93 -12.81 -4.50
N VAL A 58 4.85 -13.05 -5.22
CA VAL A 58 4.44 -12.26 -6.39
C VAL A 58 4.09 -10.82 -6.00
N GLN A 59 3.51 -10.61 -4.82
CA GLN A 59 3.25 -9.28 -4.28
C GLN A 59 4.54 -8.51 -3.98
N SER A 60 5.53 -9.18 -3.38
CA SER A 60 6.78 -8.54 -2.94
C SER A 60 7.87 -8.48 -3.99
N ALA A 61 7.89 -9.39 -4.97
CA ALA A 61 8.91 -9.43 -6.01
C ALA A 61 9.09 -8.12 -6.79
N PRO A 62 8.03 -7.38 -7.19
CA PRO A 62 8.18 -6.09 -7.84
C PRO A 62 8.97 -5.07 -7.02
N TYR A 63 8.80 -5.05 -5.69
CA TYR A 63 9.56 -4.14 -4.82
C TYR A 63 11.06 -4.43 -4.84
N VAL A 64 11.44 -5.71 -4.86
CA VAL A 64 12.84 -6.12 -4.91
C VAL A 64 13.46 -5.79 -6.27
N ILE A 65 12.73 -6.02 -7.36
CA ILE A 65 13.22 -5.88 -8.74
C ILE A 65 13.17 -4.42 -9.19
N LEU A 66 12.08 -3.71 -8.91
CA LEU A 66 11.79 -2.38 -9.45
C LEU A 66 11.88 -1.25 -8.41
N GLY A 67 12.20 -1.55 -7.15
CA GLY A 67 12.23 -0.54 -6.08
C GLY A 67 13.15 0.65 -6.37
N SER A 68 14.32 0.40 -6.95
CA SER A 68 15.24 1.48 -7.37
C SER A 68 14.66 2.36 -8.49
N PHE A 69 13.90 1.77 -9.41
CA PHE A 69 13.20 2.51 -10.47
C PHE A 69 12.05 3.33 -9.91
N GLY A 70 11.29 2.78 -8.96
CA GLY A 70 10.24 3.50 -8.24
C GLY A 70 10.79 4.71 -7.47
N GLY A 71 11.93 4.55 -6.79
CA GLY A 71 12.65 5.65 -6.15
C GLY A 71 13.07 6.74 -7.14
N PHE A 72 13.64 6.35 -8.28
CA PHE A 72 13.99 7.30 -9.36
C PHE A 72 12.76 8.09 -9.85
N LEU A 73 11.61 7.47 -10.02
CA LEU A 73 10.37 8.16 -10.41
C LEU A 73 9.92 9.17 -9.34
N ALA A 74 9.99 8.78 -8.07
CA ALA A 74 9.64 9.64 -6.94
C ALA A 74 10.56 10.87 -6.80
N ASP A 75 11.82 10.75 -7.20
CA ASP A 75 12.80 11.85 -7.17
C ASP A 75 12.68 12.76 -8.40
N LYS A 76 12.34 12.21 -9.57
CA LYS A 76 12.31 12.93 -10.84
C LYS A 76 11.03 13.73 -11.06
N PHE A 77 9.89 13.23 -10.59
CA PHE A 77 8.58 13.81 -10.82
C PHE A 77 7.98 14.41 -9.55
N ASP A 78 7.00 15.28 -9.71
CA ASP A 78 6.24 15.80 -8.57
C ASP A 78 5.59 14.64 -7.80
N ARG A 79 5.91 14.56 -6.51
CA ARG A 79 5.47 13.46 -5.62
C ARG A 79 3.97 13.30 -5.57
N LYS A 80 3.23 14.44 -5.59
CA LYS A 80 1.77 14.42 -5.61
C LYS A 80 1.25 13.78 -6.90
N VAL A 81 1.87 14.06 -8.04
CA VAL A 81 1.50 13.46 -9.33
C VAL A 81 1.78 11.96 -9.32
N VAL A 82 2.97 11.54 -8.85
CA VAL A 82 3.33 10.12 -8.73
C VAL A 82 2.33 9.39 -7.83
N ILE A 83 2.05 9.90 -6.64
CA ILE A 83 1.07 9.33 -5.71
C ILE A 83 -0.30 9.21 -6.38
N SER A 84 -0.81 10.28 -7.01
CA SER A 84 -2.16 10.29 -7.60
C SER A 84 -2.29 9.31 -8.78
N ILE A 85 -1.28 9.23 -9.64
CA ILE A 85 -1.27 8.28 -10.76
C ILE A 85 -1.18 6.84 -10.24
N SER A 86 -0.32 6.59 -9.25
CA SER A 86 -0.19 5.26 -8.65
C SER A 86 -1.50 4.80 -8.02
N GLU A 87 -2.20 5.65 -7.28
CA GLU A 87 -3.50 5.32 -6.69
C GLU A 87 -4.56 5.02 -7.76
N PHE A 88 -4.60 5.81 -8.83
CA PHE A 88 -5.51 5.55 -9.95
C PHE A 88 -5.20 4.20 -10.63
N LEU A 89 -3.93 3.92 -10.91
CA LEU A 89 -3.50 2.65 -11.51
C LEU A 89 -3.74 1.46 -10.57
N SER A 90 -3.58 1.65 -9.25
CA SER A 90 -3.92 0.64 -8.24
C SER A 90 -5.41 0.30 -8.28
N GLY A 91 -6.28 1.30 -8.40
CA GLY A 91 -7.71 1.07 -8.60
C GLY A 91 -8.01 0.25 -9.85
N CYS A 92 -7.36 0.56 -10.98
CA CYS A 92 -7.48 -0.23 -12.21
C CYS A 92 -6.96 -1.68 -12.03
N ALA A 93 -5.83 -1.85 -11.33
CA ALA A 93 -5.28 -3.17 -11.04
C ALA A 93 -6.22 -4.00 -10.16
N VAL A 94 -6.86 -3.39 -9.15
CA VAL A 94 -7.88 -4.07 -8.31
C VAL A 94 -9.06 -4.55 -9.15
N LEU A 95 -9.57 -3.73 -10.06
CA LEU A 95 -10.65 -4.15 -10.98
C LEU A 95 -10.21 -5.32 -11.89
N LEU A 96 -8.95 -5.30 -12.36
CA LEU A 96 -8.38 -6.40 -13.13
C LEU A 96 -8.25 -7.68 -12.29
N ILE A 97 -7.86 -7.58 -11.03
CA ILE A 97 -7.79 -8.71 -10.10
C ILE A 97 -9.20 -9.29 -9.89
N MET A 98 -10.21 -8.46 -9.65
CA MET A 98 -11.60 -8.91 -9.51
C MET A 98 -12.08 -9.67 -10.75
N TYR A 99 -11.76 -9.16 -11.94
CA TYR A 99 -12.06 -9.85 -13.19
C TYR A 99 -11.27 -11.16 -13.33
N SER A 100 -9.98 -11.18 -12.99
CA SER A 100 -9.15 -12.38 -13.09
C SER A 100 -9.63 -13.50 -12.18
N VAL A 101 -10.12 -13.17 -10.97
CA VAL A 101 -10.72 -14.13 -10.02
C VAL A 101 -11.92 -14.83 -10.66
N SER A 102 -12.77 -14.11 -11.41
CA SER A 102 -13.94 -14.71 -12.06
C SER A 102 -13.58 -15.73 -13.17
N THR A 103 -12.33 -15.72 -13.64
CA THR A 103 -11.84 -16.69 -14.63
C THR A 103 -11.30 -17.99 -14.01
N GLU A 104 -11.14 -18.05 -12.70
CA GLU A 104 -10.50 -19.15 -11.96
C GLU A 104 -9.09 -19.53 -12.46
N ASN A 105 -8.48 -18.67 -13.29
CA ASN A 105 -7.16 -18.90 -13.84
C ASN A 105 -6.09 -18.35 -12.89
N VAL A 106 -5.44 -19.26 -12.15
CA VAL A 106 -4.44 -18.91 -11.13
C VAL A 106 -3.29 -18.06 -11.68
N VAL A 107 -2.80 -18.36 -12.88
CA VAL A 107 -1.71 -17.58 -13.51
C VAL A 107 -2.16 -16.15 -13.77
N PHE A 108 -3.38 -15.98 -14.29
CA PHE A 108 -3.92 -14.65 -14.56
C PHE A 108 -4.17 -13.86 -13.28
N ILE A 109 -4.64 -14.51 -12.22
CA ILE A 109 -4.80 -13.89 -10.89
C ILE A 109 -3.44 -13.40 -10.36
N LEU A 110 -2.41 -14.26 -10.40
CA LEU A 110 -1.07 -13.91 -9.92
C LEU A 110 -0.43 -12.78 -10.72
N LEU A 111 -0.58 -12.78 -12.06
CA LEU A 111 -0.08 -11.69 -12.91
C LEU A 111 -0.80 -10.37 -12.63
N SER A 112 -2.11 -10.39 -12.47
CA SER A 112 -2.90 -9.20 -12.11
C SER A 112 -2.49 -8.64 -10.74
N PHE A 113 -2.24 -9.52 -9.78
CA PHE A 113 -1.78 -9.12 -8.44
C PHE A 113 -0.34 -8.59 -8.45
N SER A 114 0.54 -9.16 -9.28
CA SER A 114 1.90 -8.63 -9.49
C SER A 114 1.88 -7.20 -10.05
N LEU A 115 0.92 -6.88 -10.93
CA LEU A 115 0.76 -5.54 -11.49
C LEU A 115 0.48 -4.50 -10.40
N LEU A 116 -0.32 -4.84 -9.38
CA LEU A 116 -0.54 -3.98 -8.21
C LEU A 116 0.78 -3.72 -7.48
N GLY A 117 1.62 -4.74 -7.28
CA GLY A 117 2.96 -4.60 -6.70
C GLY A 117 3.87 -3.67 -7.53
N VAL A 118 3.83 -3.76 -8.87
CA VAL A 118 4.58 -2.86 -9.77
C VAL A 118 4.16 -1.40 -9.59
N VAL A 119 2.87 -1.14 -9.53
CA VAL A 119 2.35 0.23 -9.30
C VAL A 119 2.79 0.77 -7.95
N ASN A 120 2.72 -0.05 -6.91
CA ASN A 120 3.11 0.31 -5.55
C ASN A 120 4.62 0.58 -5.39
N CYS A 121 5.49 0.10 -6.29
CA CYS A 121 6.93 0.42 -6.27
C CYS A 121 7.22 1.92 -6.39
N ALA A 122 6.39 2.68 -7.10
CA ALA A 122 6.53 4.14 -7.21
C ALA A 122 5.79 4.88 -6.08
N TYR A 123 4.65 4.35 -5.64
CA TYR A 123 3.82 4.93 -4.58
C TYR A 123 4.57 5.05 -3.25
N MET A 124 5.18 3.95 -2.80
CA MET A 124 5.83 3.90 -1.49
C MET A 124 6.92 4.96 -1.32
N PRO A 125 7.96 5.02 -2.18
CA PRO A 125 9.01 6.01 -2.02
C PRO A 125 8.49 7.44 -2.23
N ALA A 126 7.53 7.68 -3.13
CA ALA A 126 6.94 9.00 -3.33
C ALA A 126 6.19 9.48 -2.09
N SER A 127 5.40 8.60 -1.44
CA SER A 127 4.64 8.95 -0.25
C SER A 127 5.53 9.15 0.98
N ASP A 128 6.60 8.39 1.14
CA ASP A 128 7.58 8.59 2.21
C ASP A 128 8.38 9.87 2.02
N ALA A 129 8.82 10.14 0.79
CA ALA A 129 9.51 11.38 0.45
C ALA A 129 8.60 12.63 0.54
N ALA A 130 7.29 12.50 0.47
CA ALA A 130 6.35 13.61 0.64
C ALA A 130 6.23 14.06 2.11
N LEU A 131 6.51 13.19 3.08
CA LEU A 131 6.34 13.47 4.50
C LEU A 131 7.08 14.74 4.99
N PRO A 132 8.39 14.93 4.68
CA PRO A 132 9.11 16.14 5.08
C PRO A 132 8.59 17.45 4.46
N ASN A 133 7.79 17.35 3.38
CA ASN A 133 7.22 18.54 2.72
C ASN A 133 5.92 19.02 3.38
N VAL A 134 5.24 18.13 4.11
CA VAL A 134 3.95 18.43 4.75
C VAL A 134 4.05 18.60 6.26
N VAL A 135 5.24 18.36 6.84
CA VAL A 135 5.48 18.45 8.28
C VAL A 135 6.72 19.30 8.56
N SER A 136 6.66 20.16 9.59
CA SER A 136 7.84 20.90 10.07
C SER A 136 8.90 19.94 10.63
N ARG A 137 10.18 20.36 10.56
CA ARG A 137 11.32 19.55 11.06
C ARG A 137 11.16 19.11 12.51
N ASP A 138 10.56 19.96 13.36
CA ASP A 138 10.36 19.69 14.79
C ASP A 138 9.31 18.61 15.06
N ASN A 139 8.43 18.34 14.12
CA ASN A 139 7.36 17.34 14.21
C ASN A 139 7.62 16.08 13.37
N LEU A 140 8.74 16.04 12.62
CA LEU A 140 9.11 14.89 11.79
C LEU A 140 9.27 13.58 12.58
N PRO A 141 9.86 13.55 13.79
CA PRO A 141 9.95 12.30 14.56
C PRO A 141 8.58 11.71 14.86
N GLU A 142 7.62 12.53 15.31
CA GLU A 142 6.27 12.11 15.65
C GLU A 142 5.48 11.72 14.38
N ALA A 143 5.67 12.45 13.28
CA ALA A 143 5.06 12.13 11.99
C ALA A 143 5.56 10.77 11.46
N ASN A 144 6.85 10.46 11.60
CA ASN A 144 7.39 9.16 11.23
C ASN A 144 6.81 8.03 12.08
N VAL A 145 6.69 8.22 13.40
CA VAL A 145 6.05 7.22 14.27
C VAL A 145 4.62 6.92 13.81
N LEU A 146 3.81 7.96 13.53
CA LEU A 146 2.47 7.79 13.00
C LEU A 146 2.49 7.07 11.65
N ASN A 147 3.37 7.46 10.74
CA ASN A 147 3.50 6.87 9.41
C ASN A 147 3.84 5.36 9.47
N PHE A 148 4.78 4.94 10.31
CA PHE A 148 5.11 3.52 10.50
C PHE A 148 4.00 2.74 11.20
N SER A 149 3.36 3.34 12.22
CA SER A 149 2.25 2.71 12.93
C SER A 149 1.03 2.48 12.02
N THR A 150 0.85 3.35 11.02
CA THR A 150 -0.23 3.24 10.02
C THR A 150 -0.22 1.91 9.32
N TRP A 151 0.95 1.42 8.89
CA TRP A 151 1.07 0.13 8.21
C TRP A 151 0.56 -1.02 9.09
N GLY A 152 1.03 -1.11 10.33
CA GLY A 152 0.63 -2.21 11.23
C GLY A 152 -0.86 -2.20 11.58
N ILE A 153 -1.42 -1.01 11.86
CA ILE A 153 -2.84 -0.86 12.21
C ILE A 153 -3.71 -1.16 10.99
N ALA A 154 -3.37 -0.60 9.84
CA ALA A 154 -4.11 -0.80 8.60
C ALA A 154 -4.04 -2.26 8.12
N ALA A 155 -2.88 -2.93 8.27
CA ALA A 155 -2.72 -4.33 7.97
C ALA A 155 -3.61 -5.21 8.85
N GLY A 156 -3.63 -4.95 10.17
CA GLY A 156 -4.49 -5.69 11.09
C GLY A 156 -5.98 -5.52 10.80
N LEU A 157 -6.42 -4.28 10.54
CA LEU A 157 -7.82 -3.99 10.20
C LEU A 157 -8.19 -4.55 8.81
N GLY A 158 -7.33 -4.34 7.80
CA GLY A 158 -7.57 -4.83 6.45
C GLY A 158 -7.64 -6.36 6.39
N ALA A 159 -6.70 -7.06 7.00
CA ALA A 159 -6.69 -8.51 7.10
C ALA A 159 -7.89 -9.04 7.89
N GLY A 160 -8.22 -8.40 9.02
CA GLY A 160 -9.39 -8.76 9.82
C GLY A 160 -10.71 -8.65 9.05
N LEU A 161 -10.91 -7.54 8.34
CA LEU A 161 -12.12 -7.31 7.53
C LEU A 161 -12.16 -8.17 6.26
N GLY A 162 -11.01 -8.47 5.66
CA GLY A 162 -10.91 -9.30 4.46
C GLY A 162 -11.03 -10.81 4.74
N GLY A 163 -10.84 -11.25 6.00
CA GLY A 163 -10.94 -12.65 6.40
C GLY A 163 -12.37 -13.13 6.74
N PHE A 164 -13.35 -12.21 6.74
CA PHE A 164 -14.77 -12.52 6.93
C PHE A 164 -15.49 -12.61 5.59
#